data_c888d21f925debef752c5c9747cf3ef4
#
_entry.id   c888d21f925debef752c5c9747cf3ef4
#
_cell.length_a   1.000
_cell.length_b   1.000
_cell.length_c   1.000
_cell.angle_alpha   90.00
_cell.angle_beta   90.00
_cell.angle_gamma   90.00
#
_symmetry.space_group_name_H-M   'P 1'
#
loop_
_entity.id
_entity.type
_entity.pdbx_description
1 polymer ?
#
loop_
_entity_poly.entity_id
_entity_poly.type
_entity_poly.pdbx_seq_one_letter_code
_entity_poly.pdbx_strand_id
1 'polypeptide(L)'
;VDMKVRVSNYIDRMFAKYAPATFLSLFIDDCIAKGKDYYNCGPRYNTSYIQCTGLGTITDSLSVLKKHVFEERKFNMEQIIHATDTNFEGQEAMRQFILNRTPFFGNDDEYADRIAIQIFNDLYDAIEGKPNTKGECFHLNMLSTTCHVYFGKMMNATPNGRLAGRAISDGTSPSHGADTHGPSAVIKSLGKLDQVKSGGTLLNQRFLPSLLKHDEDIAKLASLIRSYFALGGHHIQFNIVDTATLHAAQKHPEEYRDLLVRVAGYSDYFNDMNADLQYDVIARTAQETF
;
A
#
# COMPACT_ATOMS: atom_id res chain seq x y z
N VAL A 1 5.34 -7.53 -16.01
CA VAL A 1 3.96 -8.03 -15.95
C VAL A 1 3.83 -9.39 -16.66
N ASP A 2 4.29 -9.58 -17.90
CA ASP A 2 4.09 -10.81 -18.67
C ASP A 2 4.64 -12.07 -17.99
N MET A 3 5.80 -11.96 -17.34
CA MET A 3 6.34 -13.05 -16.54
C MET A 3 5.39 -13.39 -15.37
N LYS A 4 4.85 -12.37 -14.67
CA LYS A 4 3.92 -12.57 -13.55
C LYS A 4 2.63 -13.26 -14.02
N VAL A 5 2.06 -12.83 -15.14
CA VAL A 5 0.86 -13.45 -15.74
C VAL A 5 1.13 -14.94 -16.07
N ARG A 6 2.26 -15.24 -16.72
CA ARG A 6 2.62 -16.65 -17.04
C ARG A 6 2.77 -17.51 -15.79
N VAL A 7 3.47 -16.99 -14.77
CA VAL A 7 3.66 -17.71 -13.49
C VAL A 7 2.34 -17.88 -12.75
N SER A 8 1.51 -16.84 -12.67
CA SER A 8 0.19 -16.92 -12.04
C SER A 8 -0.71 -17.94 -12.74
N ASN A 9 -0.75 -17.94 -14.07
CA ASN A 9 -1.49 -18.93 -14.86
C ASN A 9 -0.97 -20.36 -14.64
N TYR A 10 0.33 -20.54 -14.46
CA TYR A 10 0.89 -21.85 -14.12
C TYR A 10 0.45 -22.30 -12.72
N ILE A 11 0.54 -21.40 -11.74
CA ILE A 11 0.13 -21.66 -10.36
C ILE A 11 -1.36 -21.99 -10.29
N ASP A 12 -2.23 -21.25 -10.97
CA ASP A 12 -3.66 -21.51 -11.01
C ASP A 12 -3.99 -22.94 -11.50
N ARG A 13 -3.29 -23.41 -12.55
CA ARG A 13 -3.43 -24.78 -13.03
C ARG A 13 -2.97 -25.82 -12.01
N MET A 14 -1.90 -25.51 -11.27
CA MET A 14 -1.41 -26.41 -10.22
C MET A 14 -2.41 -26.50 -9.07
N PHE A 15 -2.99 -25.38 -8.62
CA PHE A 15 -4.05 -25.39 -7.62
C PHE A 15 -5.29 -26.17 -8.10
N ALA A 16 -5.76 -25.92 -9.31
CA ALA A 16 -6.90 -26.65 -9.87
C ALA A 16 -6.69 -28.17 -9.90
N LYS A 17 -5.44 -28.61 -10.12
CA LYS A 17 -5.10 -30.04 -10.24
C LYS A 17 -4.78 -30.72 -8.92
N TYR A 18 -4.01 -30.07 -8.06
CA TYR A 18 -3.39 -30.72 -6.89
C TYR A 18 -3.92 -30.23 -5.54
N ALA A 19 -4.58 -29.07 -5.49
CA ALA A 19 -5.13 -28.49 -4.28
C ALA A 19 -6.51 -27.87 -4.51
N PRO A 20 -7.52 -28.66 -4.98
CA PRO A 20 -8.85 -28.12 -5.21
C PRO A 20 -9.49 -27.62 -3.92
N ALA A 21 -10.26 -26.53 -4.03
CA ALA A 21 -10.99 -25.93 -2.91
C ALA A 21 -12.41 -26.49 -2.80
N THR A 22 -12.55 -27.80 -2.58
CA THR A 22 -13.84 -28.51 -2.65
C THR A 22 -14.86 -27.97 -1.65
N PHE A 23 -14.46 -27.69 -0.41
CA PHE A 23 -15.36 -27.14 0.59
C PHE A 23 -15.82 -25.73 0.22
N LEU A 24 -14.92 -24.85 -0.23
CA LEU A 24 -15.27 -23.51 -0.72
C LEU A 24 -16.23 -23.58 -1.91
N SER A 25 -16.03 -24.53 -2.81
CA SER A 25 -16.86 -24.73 -4.01
C SER A 25 -18.33 -25.00 -3.69
N LEU A 26 -18.66 -25.50 -2.50
CA LEU A 26 -20.04 -25.71 -2.06
C LEU A 26 -20.80 -24.40 -1.81
N PHE A 27 -20.09 -23.32 -1.50
CA PHE A 27 -20.67 -22.01 -1.13
C PHE A 27 -20.58 -20.97 -2.24
N ILE A 28 -19.91 -21.29 -3.35
CA ILE A 28 -19.74 -20.36 -4.46
C ILE A 28 -20.70 -20.68 -5.58
N ASP A 29 -21.42 -19.66 -6.03
CA ASP A 29 -22.39 -19.76 -7.10
C ASP A 29 -21.83 -20.45 -8.36
N ASP A 30 -22.62 -21.31 -8.93
CA ASP A 30 -22.39 -22.07 -10.15
C ASP A 30 -21.41 -23.25 -10.05
N CYS A 31 -20.58 -23.35 -8.99
CA CYS A 31 -19.64 -24.47 -8.86
C CYS A 31 -20.33 -25.83 -8.87
N ILE A 32 -21.40 -26.00 -8.07
CA ILE A 32 -22.19 -27.26 -8.01
C ILE A 32 -22.88 -27.48 -9.35
N ALA A 33 -23.57 -26.49 -9.90
CA ALA A 33 -24.30 -26.59 -11.15
C ALA A 33 -23.39 -26.98 -12.33
N LYS A 34 -22.17 -26.48 -12.36
CA LYS A 34 -21.16 -26.80 -13.39
C LYS A 34 -20.38 -28.08 -13.10
N GLY A 35 -20.48 -28.64 -11.87
CA GLY A 35 -19.63 -29.75 -11.42
C GLY A 35 -18.14 -29.43 -11.46
N LYS A 36 -17.75 -28.19 -11.16
CA LYS A 36 -16.39 -27.70 -11.25
C LYS A 36 -15.95 -27.03 -9.95
N ASP A 37 -14.70 -27.28 -9.58
CA ASP A 37 -14.05 -26.65 -8.43
C ASP A 37 -13.85 -25.15 -8.61
N TYR A 38 -13.73 -24.44 -7.49
CA TYR A 38 -13.46 -23.01 -7.43
C TYR A 38 -12.25 -22.59 -8.28
N TYR A 39 -11.16 -23.34 -8.22
CA TYR A 39 -9.96 -23.05 -9.02
C TYR A 39 -10.07 -23.54 -10.47
N ASN A 40 -11.09 -24.33 -10.82
CA ASN A 40 -11.24 -24.93 -12.14
C ASN A 40 -12.47 -24.40 -12.89
N CYS A 41 -12.62 -23.10 -13.00
CA CYS A 41 -13.72 -22.43 -13.71
C CYS A 41 -15.13 -22.73 -13.14
N GLY A 42 -15.25 -23.11 -11.87
CA GLY A 42 -16.52 -23.35 -11.19
C GLY A 42 -17.35 -22.09 -10.97
N PRO A 43 -16.77 -21.00 -10.40
CA PRO A 43 -17.50 -19.78 -10.11
C PRO A 43 -18.18 -19.15 -11.32
N ARG A 44 -19.18 -18.29 -11.05
CA ARG A 44 -19.82 -17.44 -12.07
C ARG A 44 -18.82 -16.45 -12.65
N TYR A 45 -18.02 -15.81 -11.79
CA TYR A 45 -16.96 -14.86 -12.14
C TYR A 45 -15.60 -15.48 -11.87
N ASN A 46 -14.72 -15.46 -12.84
CA ASN A 46 -13.42 -16.12 -12.80
C ASN A 46 -12.27 -15.14 -13.07
N THR A 47 -12.43 -13.89 -12.68
CA THR A 47 -11.38 -12.86 -12.78
C THR A 47 -10.15 -13.24 -11.99
N SER A 48 -8.99 -12.75 -12.43
CA SER A 48 -7.73 -12.86 -11.71
C SER A 48 -7.17 -11.45 -11.45
N TYR A 49 -6.45 -11.28 -10.35
CA TYR A 49 -5.90 -9.98 -9.99
C TYR A 49 -4.38 -10.04 -9.83
N ILE A 50 -3.69 -9.01 -10.34
CA ILE A 50 -2.31 -8.75 -9.97
C ILE A 50 -2.31 -7.66 -8.91
N GLN A 51 -1.93 -8.04 -7.70
CA GLN A 51 -1.80 -7.13 -6.58
C GLN A 51 -0.48 -6.37 -6.68
N CYS A 52 -0.57 -5.04 -6.76
CA CYS A 52 0.56 -4.14 -6.76
C CYS A 52 0.68 -3.46 -5.40
N THR A 53 1.91 -3.16 -5.01
CA THR A 53 2.25 -2.49 -3.74
C THR A 53 3.44 -1.57 -3.95
N GLY A 54 3.62 -0.59 -3.08
CA GLY A 54 4.74 0.34 -3.14
C GLY A 54 4.50 1.56 -4.02
N LEU A 55 3.23 1.91 -4.35
CA LEU A 55 2.93 3.08 -5.19
C LEU A 55 3.55 4.37 -4.63
N GLY A 56 3.37 4.65 -3.35
CA GLY A 56 4.00 5.83 -2.71
C GLY A 56 5.52 5.77 -2.80
N THR A 57 6.12 4.63 -2.47
CA THR A 57 7.59 4.49 -2.48
C THR A 57 8.20 4.71 -3.87
N ILE A 58 7.60 4.16 -4.94
CA ILE A 58 8.11 4.37 -6.30
C ILE A 58 7.84 5.79 -6.77
N THR A 59 6.69 6.36 -6.47
CA THR A 59 6.35 7.74 -6.80
C THR A 59 7.36 8.71 -6.19
N ASP A 60 7.62 8.56 -4.90
CA ASP A 60 8.55 9.40 -4.16
C ASP A 60 9.99 9.23 -4.68
N SER A 61 10.39 7.99 -5.00
CA SER A 61 11.71 7.71 -5.58
C SER A 61 11.88 8.38 -6.95
N LEU A 62 10.86 8.30 -7.81
CA LEU A 62 10.89 8.97 -9.11
C LEU A 62 10.83 10.50 -8.97
N SER A 63 10.11 11.01 -7.98
CA SER A 63 10.10 12.45 -7.64
C SER A 63 11.50 12.95 -7.29
N VAL A 64 12.24 12.19 -6.46
CA VAL A 64 13.65 12.50 -6.12
C VAL A 64 14.52 12.53 -7.38
N LEU A 65 14.46 11.47 -8.18
CA LEU A 65 15.29 11.36 -9.39
C LEU A 65 14.97 12.49 -10.37
N LYS A 66 13.69 12.70 -10.67
CA LYS A 66 13.24 13.74 -11.60
C LYS A 66 13.70 15.12 -11.13
N LYS A 67 13.40 15.48 -9.88
CA LYS A 67 13.71 16.81 -9.35
C LYS A 67 15.20 17.03 -9.16
N HIS A 68 15.86 16.17 -8.36
CA HIS A 68 17.20 16.47 -7.87
C HIS A 68 18.32 15.94 -8.76
N VAL A 69 18.04 14.96 -9.64
CA VAL A 69 19.05 14.47 -10.60
C VAL A 69 18.88 15.13 -11.97
N PHE A 70 17.67 15.13 -12.52
CA PHE A 70 17.46 15.57 -13.91
C PHE A 70 17.18 17.07 -14.04
N GLU A 71 16.35 17.66 -13.17
CA GLU A 71 15.95 19.06 -13.27
C GLU A 71 16.96 19.99 -12.56
N GLU A 72 17.15 19.83 -11.24
CA GLU A 72 18.01 20.70 -10.43
C GLU A 72 19.51 20.33 -10.52
N ARG A 73 19.81 19.11 -10.93
CA ARG A 73 21.20 18.57 -11.00
C ARG A 73 21.97 18.72 -9.69
N LYS A 74 21.26 18.60 -8.58
CA LYS A 74 21.80 18.68 -7.23
C LYS A 74 22.68 17.47 -6.91
N PHE A 75 22.27 16.30 -7.40
CA PHE A 75 22.97 15.03 -7.32
C PHE A 75 23.11 14.44 -8.73
N ASN A 76 24.09 13.60 -8.95
CA ASN A 76 24.14 12.74 -10.14
C ASN A 76 23.62 11.34 -9.82
N MET A 77 23.38 10.52 -10.85
CA MET A 77 22.82 9.18 -10.69
C MET A 77 23.78 8.27 -9.88
N GLU A 78 25.09 8.40 -10.08
CA GLU A 78 26.10 7.59 -9.37
C GLU A 78 26.05 7.86 -7.86
N GLN A 79 25.87 9.12 -7.46
CA GLN A 79 25.71 9.48 -6.03
C GLN A 79 24.45 8.86 -5.43
N ILE A 80 23.32 8.84 -6.14
CA ILE A 80 22.08 8.21 -5.67
C ILE A 80 22.26 6.69 -5.58
N ILE A 81 22.87 6.06 -6.59
CA ILE A 81 23.15 4.61 -6.58
C ILE A 81 24.05 4.26 -5.40
N HIS A 82 25.15 4.99 -5.23
CA HIS A 82 26.06 4.77 -4.11
C HIS A 82 25.35 4.93 -2.75
N ALA A 83 24.53 5.99 -2.58
CA ALA A 83 23.79 6.21 -1.35
C ALA A 83 22.80 5.07 -1.04
N THR A 84 22.09 4.56 -2.06
CA THR A 84 21.18 3.43 -1.87
C THR A 84 21.90 2.12 -1.62
N ASP A 85 23.03 1.86 -2.28
CA ASP A 85 23.83 0.65 -2.10
C ASP A 85 24.48 0.60 -0.70
N THR A 86 24.90 1.75 -0.18
CA THR A 86 25.44 1.87 1.18
C THR A 86 24.41 2.10 2.26
N ASN A 87 23.11 1.98 1.94
CA ASN A 87 22.00 2.24 2.87
C ASN A 87 22.09 3.64 3.51
N PHE A 88 22.55 4.63 2.74
CA PHE A 88 22.83 6.01 3.16
C PHE A 88 23.91 6.14 4.28
N GLU A 89 24.69 5.10 4.53
CA GLU A 89 25.79 5.17 5.51
C GLU A 89 26.80 6.24 5.08
N GLY A 90 27.12 7.16 5.99
CA GLY A 90 27.95 8.33 5.71
C GLY A 90 27.28 9.39 4.82
N GLN A 91 26.01 9.23 4.43
CA GLN A 91 25.27 10.12 3.54
C GLN A 91 23.98 10.67 4.18
N GLU A 92 23.95 10.76 5.50
CA GLU A 92 22.77 11.21 6.23
C GLU A 92 22.33 12.63 5.82
N ALA A 93 23.27 13.52 5.52
CA ALA A 93 22.95 14.87 5.04
C ALA A 93 22.19 14.84 3.69
N MET A 94 22.58 13.95 2.76
CA MET A 94 21.87 13.74 1.50
C MET A 94 20.47 13.17 1.77
N ARG A 95 20.37 12.16 2.62
CA ARG A 95 19.11 11.54 2.99
C ARG A 95 18.15 12.57 3.60
N GLN A 96 18.61 13.38 4.56
CA GLN A 96 17.79 14.44 5.16
C GLN A 96 17.40 15.52 4.14
N PHE A 97 18.29 15.88 3.22
CA PHE A 97 17.94 16.78 2.12
C PHE A 97 16.81 16.20 1.27
N ILE A 98 16.89 14.93 0.87
CA ILE A 98 15.87 14.23 0.10
C ILE A 98 14.54 14.25 0.85
N LEU A 99 14.52 13.83 2.11
CA LEU A 99 13.30 13.75 2.92
C LEU A 99 12.61 15.10 3.12
N ASN A 100 13.36 16.22 3.16
CA ASN A 100 12.81 17.52 3.48
C ASN A 100 12.62 18.45 2.27
N ARG A 101 13.13 18.10 1.07
CA ARG A 101 13.11 18.98 -0.10
C ARG A 101 12.44 18.41 -1.34
N THR A 102 12.01 17.17 -1.27
CA THR A 102 11.31 16.50 -2.37
C THR A 102 9.80 16.62 -2.19
N PRO A 103 9.04 16.95 -3.22
CA PRO A 103 7.59 16.75 -3.22
C PRO A 103 7.29 15.25 -3.15
N PHE A 104 6.59 14.83 -2.10
CA PHE A 104 6.19 13.44 -1.89
C PHE A 104 4.68 13.25 -2.06
N PHE A 105 4.30 12.06 -2.50
CA PHE A 105 2.91 11.66 -2.70
C PHE A 105 2.13 11.66 -1.39
N GLY A 106 0.86 12.09 -1.46
CA GLY A 106 -0.01 12.19 -0.28
C GLY A 106 -0.06 13.59 0.34
N ASN A 107 0.51 14.61 -0.32
CA ASN A 107 0.55 16.00 0.17
C ASN A 107 -0.23 16.99 -0.70
N ASP A 108 -1.10 16.50 -1.61
CA ASP A 108 -1.81 17.31 -2.60
C ASP A 108 -0.87 18.15 -3.48
N ASP A 109 0.29 17.59 -3.79
CA ASP A 109 1.31 18.23 -4.63
C ASP A 109 1.27 17.65 -6.04
N GLU A 110 0.93 18.49 -7.02
CA GLU A 110 0.81 18.11 -8.43
C GLU A 110 2.10 17.49 -9.01
N TYR A 111 3.26 17.85 -8.48
CA TYR A 111 4.53 17.30 -8.96
C TYR A 111 4.65 15.80 -8.69
N ALA A 112 4.34 15.38 -7.46
CA ALA A 112 4.35 13.98 -7.06
C ALA A 112 3.10 13.24 -7.54
N ASP A 113 1.93 13.86 -7.44
CA ASP A 113 0.65 13.22 -7.78
C ASP A 113 0.58 12.82 -9.25
N ARG A 114 1.12 13.63 -10.18
CA ARG A 114 1.20 13.27 -11.61
C ARG A 114 2.08 12.04 -11.86
N ILE A 115 3.14 11.86 -11.10
CA ILE A 115 3.98 10.66 -11.19
C ILE A 115 3.19 9.44 -10.72
N ALA A 116 2.45 9.56 -9.60
CA ALA A 116 1.60 8.48 -9.10
C ALA A 116 0.51 8.09 -10.12
N ILE A 117 -0.16 9.08 -10.71
CA ILE A 117 -1.18 8.87 -11.75
C ILE A 117 -0.58 8.14 -12.97
N GLN A 118 0.60 8.55 -13.42
CA GLN A 118 1.27 7.90 -14.55
C GLN A 118 1.59 6.45 -14.24
N ILE A 119 2.20 6.16 -13.07
CA ILE A 119 2.53 4.80 -12.66
C ILE A 119 1.27 3.93 -12.56
N PHE A 120 0.20 4.48 -11.97
CA PHE A 120 -1.06 3.76 -11.82
C PHE A 120 -1.65 3.38 -13.19
N ASN A 121 -1.67 4.32 -14.14
CA ASN A 121 -2.15 4.07 -15.50
C ASN A 121 -1.24 3.09 -16.25
N ASP A 122 0.08 3.21 -16.15
CA ASP A 122 1.02 2.29 -16.79
C ASP A 122 0.86 0.85 -16.27
N LEU A 123 0.59 0.69 -14.97
CA LEU A 123 0.27 -0.62 -14.37
C LEU A 123 -1.05 -1.17 -14.90
N TYR A 124 -2.08 -0.33 -14.99
CA TYR A 124 -3.37 -0.71 -15.56
C TYR A 124 -3.21 -1.18 -17.00
N ASP A 125 -2.60 -0.37 -17.86
CA ASP A 125 -2.39 -0.67 -19.27
C ASP A 125 -1.56 -1.95 -19.49
N ALA A 126 -0.63 -2.22 -18.58
CA ALA A 126 0.21 -3.41 -18.64
C ALA A 126 -0.51 -4.69 -18.20
N ILE A 127 -1.54 -4.60 -17.35
CA ILE A 127 -2.20 -5.77 -16.71
C ILE A 127 -3.54 -6.06 -17.33
N GLU A 128 -4.33 -5.02 -17.60
CA GLU A 128 -5.75 -5.13 -17.94
C GLU A 128 -5.98 -6.00 -19.17
N GLY A 129 -6.97 -6.90 -19.06
CA GLY A 129 -7.39 -7.73 -20.18
C GLY A 129 -6.45 -8.89 -20.55
N LYS A 130 -5.32 -9.09 -19.86
CA LYS A 130 -4.46 -10.26 -20.12
C LYS A 130 -5.18 -11.54 -19.75
N PRO A 131 -5.19 -12.58 -20.63
CA PRO A 131 -5.98 -13.78 -20.43
C PRO A 131 -5.49 -14.60 -19.22
N ASN A 132 -6.44 -15.06 -18.41
CA ASN A 132 -6.18 -16.03 -17.35
C ASN A 132 -6.49 -17.47 -17.81
N THR A 133 -6.30 -18.45 -16.92
CA THR A 133 -6.58 -19.88 -17.22
C THR A 133 -8.02 -20.29 -17.03
N LYS A 134 -8.86 -19.37 -16.58
CA LYS A 134 -10.23 -19.63 -16.15
C LYS A 134 -11.30 -19.08 -17.12
N GLY A 135 -10.86 -18.60 -18.29
CA GLY A 135 -11.75 -18.10 -19.34
C GLY A 135 -12.09 -16.61 -19.25
N GLU A 136 -11.47 -15.90 -18.32
CA GLU A 136 -11.57 -14.44 -18.15
C GLU A 136 -10.18 -13.80 -18.20
N CYS A 137 -9.96 -12.66 -17.57
CA CYS A 137 -8.72 -11.92 -17.65
C CYS A 137 -8.18 -11.48 -16.29
N PHE A 138 -6.96 -10.94 -16.32
CA PHE A 138 -6.34 -10.26 -15.21
C PHE A 138 -6.77 -8.81 -15.15
N HIS A 139 -6.89 -8.32 -13.92
CA HIS A 139 -7.16 -6.92 -13.58
C HIS A 139 -6.14 -6.40 -12.57
N LEU A 140 -5.95 -5.09 -12.55
CA LEU A 140 -5.13 -4.41 -11.55
C LEU A 140 -5.81 -4.45 -10.17
N ASN A 141 -5.03 -4.66 -9.11
CA ASN A 141 -5.44 -4.48 -7.73
C ASN A 141 -4.34 -3.77 -6.94
N MET A 142 -4.71 -2.80 -6.10
CA MET A 142 -3.79 -2.02 -5.27
C MET A 142 -4.02 -2.34 -3.78
N LEU A 143 -4.03 -3.63 -3.47
CA LEU A 143 -4.23 -4.17 -2.13
C LEU A 143 -3.03 -5.05 -1.76
N SER A 144 -2.16 -4.57 -0.87
CA SER A 144 -0.90 -5.25 -0.56
C SER A 144 -1.04 -6.41 0.44
N THR A 145 -2.17 -6.50 1.20
CA THR A 145 -2.22 -7.31 2.43
C THR A 145 -1.00 -7.04 3.34
N THR A 146 -0.02 -7.92 3.39
CA THR A 146 1.25 -7.74 4.13
C THR A 146 2.49 -7.84 3.24
N CYS A 147 2.31 -7.99 1.92
CA CYS A 147 3.44 -8.16 0.99
C CYS A 147 4.39 -6.96 0.96
N HIS A 148 3.91 -5.75 1.24
CA HIS A 148 4.73 -4.53 1.32
C HIS A 148 5.82 -4.63 2.39
N VAL A 149 5.55 -5.29 3.51
CA VAL A 149 6.54 -5.55 4.56
C VAL A 149 7.57 -6.56 4.08
N TYR A 150 7.11 -7.69 3.53
CA TYR A 150 8.01 -8.73 3.02
C TYR A 150 8.91 -8.22 1.89
N PHE A 151 8.34 -7.53 0.91
CA PHE A 151 9.13 -6.98 -0.20
C PHE A 151 10.11 -5.92 0.28
N GLY A 152 9.68 -5.03 1.18
CA GLY A 152 10.56 -4.03 1.77
C GLY A 152 11.72 -4.63 2.53
N LYS A 153 11.49 -5.74 3.25
CA LYS A 153 12.53 -6.50 3.96
C LYS A 153 13.60 -7.06 3.01
N MET A 154 13.21 -7.45 1.81
CA MET A 154 14.11 -8.02 0.80
C MET A 154 14.76 -6.97 -0.10
N MET A 155 14.34 -5.71 -0.01
CA MET A 155 14.84 -4.63 -0.86
C MET A 155 15.91 -3.80 -0.17
N ASN A 156 16.93 -3.39 -0.95
CA ASN A 156 17.89 -2.36 -0.55
C ASN A 156 17.19 -1.01 -0.32
N ALA A 157 17.94 -0.02 0.15
CA ALA A 157 17.45 1.34 0.28
C ALA A 157 16.94 1.88 -1.07
N THR A 158 16.04 2.86 -1.01
CA THR A 158 15.42 3.44 -2.22
C THR A 158 15.68 4.94 -2.30
N PRO A 159 15.67 5.54 -3.50
CA PRO A 159 16.03 6.95 -3.71
C PRO A 159 15.24 7.95 -2.85
N ASN A 160 14.01 7.62 -2.43
CA ASN A 160 13.22 8.47 -1.54
C ASN A 160 13.71 8.53 -0.08
N GLY A 161 14.86 7.92 0.23
CA GLY A 161 15.44 7.92 1.58
C GLY A 161 14.95 6.79 2.49
N ARG A 162 14.14 5.83 1.98
CA ARG A 162 13.77 4.61 2.70
C ARG A 162 15.01 3.72 2.88
N LEU A 163 15.27 3.31 4.10
CA LEU A 163 16.39 2.42 4.41
C LEU A 163 16.11 0.96 4.01
N ALA A 164 17.17 0.21 3.75
CA ALA A 164 17.09 -1.22 3.48
C ALA A 164 16.34 -1.97 4.58
N GLY A 165 15.58 -3.00 4.21
CA GLY A 165 14.84 -3.82 5.14
C GLY A 165 13.57 -3.18 5.73
N ARG A 166 13.28 -1.92 5.43
CA ARG A 166 12.04 -1.25 5.87
C ARG A 166 10.91 -1.53 4.89
N ALA A 167 9.68 -1.57 5.39
CA ALA A 167 8.51 -1.75 4.54
C ALA A 167 8.45 -0.68 3.42
N ILE A 168 7.99 -1.06 2.24
CA ILE A 168 7.55 -0.12 1.20
C ILE A 168 6.13 0.35 1.51
N SER A 169 5.62 1.35 0.80
CA SER A 169 4.24 1.81 1.01
C SER A 169 3.22 0.70 0.71
N ASP A 170 2.14 0.64 1.48
CA ASP A 170 1.08 -0.32 1.26
C ASP A 170 0.03 0.20 0.28
N GLY A 171 -0.64 -0.68 -0.45
CA GLY A 171 -1.75 -0.32 -1.33
C GLY A 171 -1.53 0.97 -2.11
N THR A 172 -2.42 1.93 -1.90
CA THR A 172 -2.31 3.30 -2.42
C THR A 172 -1.83 4.32 -1.39
N SER A 173 -1.47 3.86 -0.18
CA SER A 173 -1.00 4.76 0.89
C SER A 173 0.30 5.47 0.52
N PRO A 174 0.53 6.69 1.01
CA PRO A 174 1.84 7.34 0.94
C PRO A 174 2.94 6.52 1.60
N SER A 175 4.20 6.84 1.30
CA SER A 175 5.34 6.30 2.05
C SER A 175 5.27 6.72 3.52
N HIS A 176 5.73 5.86 4.43
CA HIS A 176 5.72 6.14 5.86
C HIS A 176 6.42 7.46 6.19
N GLY A 177 5.72 8.37 6.85
CA GLY A 177 6.23 9.69 7.24
C GLY A 177 6.31 10.71 6.10
N ALA A 178 5.85 10.39 4.88
CA ALA A 178 5.89 11.29 3.73
C ALA A 178 4.70 12.27 3.68
N ASP A 179 3.54 11.85 4.20
CA ASP A 179 2.28 12.59 4.19
C ASP A 179 2.18 13.59 5.35
N THR A 180 2.87 14.71 5.21
CA THR A 180 3.05 15.72 6.27
C THR A 180 2.03 16.86 6.24
N HIS A 181 1.19 16.95 5.18
CA HIS A 181 0.21 18.02 5.00
C HIS A 181 -1.19 17.65 5.51
N GLY A 182 -1.28 16.58 6.31
CA GLY A 182 -2.52 16.16 6.95
C GLY A 182 -3.42 15.26 6.09
N PRO A 183 -4.45 14.66 6.70
CA PRO A 183 -5.27 13.64 6.05
C PRO A 183 -6.11 14.16 4.88
N SER A 184 -6.46 15.45 4.90
CA SER A 184 -7.17 16.10 3.78
C SER A 184 -6.33 16.17 2.52
N ALA A 185 -5.01 16.41 2.63
CA ALA A 185 -4.10 16.39 1.50
C ALA A 185 -3.95 14.96 0.96
N VAL A 186 -3.85 13.96 1.85
CA VAL A 186 -3.78 12.55 1.46
C VAL A 186 -4.97 12.15 0.59
N ILE A 187 -6.21 12.40 1.04
CA ILE A 187 -7.40 12.00 0.27
C ILE A 187 -7.52 12.74 -1.06
N LYS A 188 -7.01 13.97 -1.16
CA LYS A 188 -6.97 14.72 -2.42
C LYS A 188 -5.95 14.12 -3.40
N SER A 189 -4.74 13.78 -2.95
CA SER A 189 -3.76 13.09 -3.79
C SER A 189 -4.32 11.77 -4.33
N LEU A 190 -4.94 10.96 -3.46
CA LEU A 190 -5.51 9.68 -3.87
C LEU A 190 -6.77 9.83 -4.74
N GLY A 191 -7.55 10.89 -4.54
CA GLY A 191 -8.71 11.20 -5.36
C GLY A 191 -8.38 11.56 -6.82
N LYS A 192 -7.10 11.83 -7.13
CA LYS A 192 -6.61 12.05 -8.50
C LYS A 192 -6.36 10.74 -9.26
N LEU A 193 -6.27 9.60 -8.54
CA LEU A 193 -6.16 8.27 -9.16
C LEU A 193 -7.54 7.81 -9.63
N ASP A 194 -7.64 7.30 -10.84
CA ASP A 194 -8.86 6.66 -11.34
C ASP A 194 -9.01 5.27 -10.72
N GLN A 195 -9.50 5.22 -9.48
CA GLN A 195 -9.58 3.97 -8.71
C GLN A 195 -10.57 2.96 -9.31
N VAL A 196 -11.48 3.38 -10.19
CA VAL A 196 -12.40 2.49 -10.91
C VAL A 196 -11.65 1.51 -11.83
N LYS A 197 -10.45 1.87 -12.28
CA LYS A 197 -9.54 0.98 -13.04
C LYS A 197 -8.98 -0.19 -12.22
N SER A 198 -9.23 -0.23 -10.93
CA SER A 198 -8.70 -1.24 -10.03
C SER A 198 -9.83 -2.09 -9.44
N GLY A 199 -9.59 -3.38 -9.26
CA GLY A 199 -10.48 -4.27 -8.52
C GLY A 199 -10.56 -3.99 -7.02
N GLY A 200 -9.69 -3.13 -6.52
CA GLY A 200 -9.68 -2.63 -5.14
C GLY A 200 -8.42 -1.83 -4.84
N THR A 201 -8.59 -0.80 -4.04
CA THR A 201 -7.49 0.00 -3.48
C THR A 201 -7.55 -0.06 -1.96
N LEU A 202 -6.46 0.27 -1.30
CA LEU A 202 -6.41 0.35 0.15
C LEU A 202 -5.64 1.58 0.56
N LEU A 203 -6.29 2.43 1.38
CA LEU A 203 -5.67 3.56 2.07
C LEU A 203 -5.68 3.31 3.57
N ASN A 204 -4.52 3.26 4.18
CA ASN A 204 -4.32 3.26 5.62
C ASN A 204 -4.13 4.68 6.14
N GLN A 205 -4.85 5.02 7.20
CA GLN A 205 -4.67 6.27 7.94
C GLN A 205 -4.52 5.96 9.43
N ARG A 206 -3.63 6.65 10.11
CA ARG A 206 -3.48 6.56 11.57
C ARG A 206 -3.73 7.92 12.19
N PHE A 207 -4.65 7.98 13.13
CA PHE A 207 -5.02 9.19 13.87
C PHE A 207 -4.61 9.06 15.33
N LEU A 208 -4.15 10.16 15.91
CA LEU A 208 -3.98 10.20 17.34
C LEU A 208 -5.35 10.21 18.03
N PRO A 209 -5.53 9.46 19.15
CA PRO A 209 -6.78 9.49 19.92
C PRO A 209 -7.20 10.89 20.36
N SER A 210 -6.22 11.80 20.52
CA SER A 210 -6.47 13.21 20.87
C SER A 210 -7.27 13.98 19.83
N LEU A 211 -7.27 13.54 18.56
CA LEU A 211 -8.03 14.17 17.47
C LEU A 211 -9.52 13.83 17.46
N LEU A 212 -9.96 12.86 18.25
CA LEU A 212 -11.34 12.35 18.22
C LEU A 212 -12.00 12.41 19.62
N LYS A 213 -11.71 13.48 20.37
CA LYS A 213 -12.21 13.63 21.74
C LYS A 213 -13.62 14.21 21.83
N HIS A 214 -14.02 14.97 20.82
CA HIS A 214 -15.29 15.71 20.84
C HIS A 214 -16.17 15.31 19.65
N ASP A 215 -17.47 15.49 19.77
CA ASP A 215 -18.44 15.17 18.70
C ASP A 215 -18.14 15.94 17.40
N GLU A 216 -17.61 17.16 17.51
CA GLU A 216 -17.18 17.97 16.36
C GLU A 216 -16.02 17.31 15.60
N ASP A 217 -15.11 16.64 16.29
CA ASP A 217 -13.98 15.93 15.68
C ASP A 217 -14.46 14.67 14.96
N ILE A 218 -15.42 13.97 15.54
CA ILE A 218 -16.11 12.84 14.89
C ILE A 218 -16.83 13.30 13.62
N ALA A 219 -17.47 14.47 13.64
CA ALA A 219 -18.11 15.06 12.47
C ALA A 219 -17.10 15.42 11.38
N LYS A 220 -15.90 15.92 11.75
CA LYS A 220 -14.79 16.17 10.79
C LYS A 220 -14.32 14.88 10.15
N LEU A 221 -14.10 13.80 10.94
CA LEU A 221 -13.72 12.49 10.41
C LEU A 221 -14.79 11.96 9.45
N ALA A 222 -16.07 12.05 9.81
CA ALA A 222 -17.17 11.66 8.95
C ALA A 222 -17.18 12.46 7.62
N SER A 223 -16.87 13.75 7.68
CA SER A 223 -16.76 14.62 6.51
C SER A 223 -15.55 14.25 5.64
N LEU A 224 -14.40 13.92 6.25
CA LEU A 224 -13.21 13.43 5.56
C LEU A 224 -13.53 12.15 4.77
N ILE A 225 -14.20 11.18 5.41
CA ILE A 225 -14.59 9.92 4.78
C ILE A 225 -15.53 10.17 3.59
N ARG A 226 -16.57 10.99 3.78
CA ARG A 226 -17.50 11.33 2.69
C ARG A 226 -16.80 12.03 1.54
N SER A 227 -15.89 12.96 1.84
CA SER A 227 -15.08 13.66 0.83
C SER A 227 -14.20 12.70 0.04
N TYR A 228 -13.56 11.73 0.70
CA TYR A 228 -12.75 10.72 0.01
C TYR A 228 -13.57 9.91 -0.99
N PHE A 229 -14.75 9.42 -0.59
CA PHE A 229 -15.61 8.68 -1.51
C PHE A 229 -16.20 9.57 -2.62
N ALA A 230 -16.51 10.83 -2.33
CA ALA A 230 -16.94 11.80 -3.34
C ALA A 230 -15.84 12.11 -4.37
N LEU A 231 -14.57 12.01 -3.99
CA LEU A 231 -13.41 12.12 -4.87
C LEU A 231 -13.10 10.83 -5.66
N GLY A 232 -13.89 9.77 -5.51
CA GLY A 232 -13.71 8.50 -6.21
C GLY A 232 -12.85 7.47 -5.46
N GLY A 233 -12.57 7.68 -4.18
CA GLY A 233 -11.89 6.69 -3.34
C GLY A 233 -12.71 5.43 -3.15
N HIS A 234 -12.06 4.27 -3.11
CA HIS A 234 -12.74 2.98 -2.95
C HIS A 234 -12.76 2.47 -1.51
N HIS A 235 -11.66 2.62 -0.80
CA HIS A 235 -11.50 2.04 0.53
C HIS A 235 -10.57 2.89 1.38
N ILE A 236 -10.97 3.15 2.61
CA ILE A 236 -10.16 3.80 3.64
C ILE A 236 -10.32 3.05 4.96
N GLN A 237 -9.25 2.87 5.69
CA GLN A 237 -9.27 2.27 7.02
C GLN A 237 -8.42 3.07 7.99
N PHE A 238 -8.74 2.95 9.28
CA PHE A 238 -8.17 3.78 10.33
C PHE A 238 -7.57 2.94 11.47
N ASN A 239 -6.43 3.41 11.99
CA ASN A 239 -5.92 3.08 13.30
C ASN A 239 -6.04 4.33 14.19
N ILE A 240 -6.68 4.21 15.32
CA ILE A 240 -6.82 5.30 16.30
C ILE A 240 -6.01 4.88 17.52
N VAL A 241 -4.70 5.08 17.44
CA VAL A 241 -3.73 4.65 18.46
C VAL A 241 -2.51 5.54 18.43
N ASP A 242 -1.98 5.90 19.59
CA ASP A 242 -0.73 6.65 19.68
C ASP A 242 0.51 5.73 19.65
N THR A 243 1.64 6.33 19.31
CA THR A 243 2.92 5.62 19.19
C THR A 243 3.42 5.12 20.55
N ALA A 244 3.12 5.85 21.64
CA ALA A 244 3.53 5.47 22.99
C ALA A 244 2.84 4.18 23.43
N THR A 245 1.52 4.06 23.16
CA THR A 245 0.74 2.85 23.44
C THR A 245 1.30 1.64 22.64
N LEU A 246 1.63 1.81 21.36
CA LEU A 246 2.20 0.72 20.55
C LEU A 246 3.58 0.29 21.07
N HIS A 247 4.43 1.23 21.47
CA HIS A 247 5.72 0.88 22.09
C HIS A 247 5.58 0.27 23.48
N ALA A 248 4.61 0.71 24.27
CA ALA A 248 4.30 0.08 25.55
C ALA A 248 3.83 -1.36 25.38
N ALA A 249 2.98 -1.62 24.37
CA ALA A 249 2.51 -2.95 24.03
C ALA A 249 3.66 -3.89 23.59
N GLN A 250 4.68 -3.38 22.90
CA GLN A 250 5.87 -4.16 22.57
C GLN A 250 6.70 -4.55 23.81
N LYS A 251 6.74 -3.67 24.82
CA LYS A 251 7.54 -3.87 26.05
C LYS A 251 6.82 -4.73 27.08
N HIS A 252 5.51 -4.59 27.16
CA HIS A 252 4.63 -5.22 28.16
C HIS A 252 3.43 -5.90 27.50
N PRO A 253 3.66 -6.90 26.63
CA PRO A 253 2.60 -7.52 25.83
C PRO A 253 1.45 -8.10 26.66
N GLU A 254 1.72 -8.52 27.90
CA GLU A 254 0.74 -9.06 28.83
C GLU A 254 -0.32 -8.04 29.27
N GLU A 255 0.02 -6.74 29.25
CA GLU A 255 -0.90 -5.64 29.63
C GLU A 255 -1.76 -5.17 28.45
N TYR A 256 -1.40 -5.55 27.21
CA TYR A 256 -2.03 -5.07 25.98
C TYR A 256 -2.55 -6.22 25.10
N ARG A 257 -3.01 -7.30 25.70
CA ARG A 257 -3.49 -8.49 24.96
C ARG A 257 -4.68 -8.19 24.04
N ASP A 258 -5.50 -7.21 24.41
CA ASP A 258 -6.70 -6.82 23.68
C ASP A 258 -6.44 -5.68 22.67
N LEU A 259 -5.19 -5.23 22.52
CA LEU A 259 -4.87 -4.16 21.58
C LEU A 259 -5.04 -4.65 20.15
N LEU A 260 -6.16 -4.28 19.56
CA LEU A 260 -6.49 -4.59 18.17
C LEU A 260 -6.04 -3.46 17.25
N VAL A 261 -5.37 -3.80 16.16
CA VAL A 261 -4.94 -2.86 15.12
C VAL A 261 -5.44 -3.28 13.75
N ARG A 262 -5.67 -2.29 12.88
CA ARG A 262 -6.00 -2.52 11.49
C ARG A 262 -4.72 -2.66 10.67
N VAL A 263 -4.55 -3.79 10.01
CA VAL A 263 -3.33 -4.09 9.25
C VAL A 263 -3.48 -3.66 7.79
N ALA A 264 -4.11 -4.49 6.97
CA ALA A 264 -4.35 -4.18 5.55
C ALA A 264 -5.56 -4.99 5.04
N GLY A 265 -6.76 -4.45 5.21
CA GLY A 265 -8.02 -5.14 4.89
C GLY A 265 -8.53 -6.08 5.99
N TYR A 266 -7.76 -6.30 7.05
CA TYR A 266 -8.14 -7.09 8.22
C TYR A 266 -7.57 -6.46 9.49
N SER A 267 -8.07 -6.89 10.65
CA SER A 267 -7.58 -6.51 11.97
C SER A 267 -6.91 -7.69 12.65
N ASP A 268 -5.92 -7.43 13.48
CA ASP A 268 -5.22 -8.44 14.26
C ASP A 268 -4.82 -7.89 15.62
N TYR A 269 -4.58 -8.76 16.58
CA TYR A 269 -4.02 -8.36 17.86
C TYR A 269 -2.57 -7.95 17.68
N PHE A 270 -2.23 -6.75 18.14
CA PHE A 270 -0.91 -6.18 17.92
C PHE A 270 0.22 -7.08 18.42
N ASN A 271 0.01 -7.73 19.56
CA ASN A 271 1.02 -8.60 20.17
C ASN A 271 1.13 -9.98 19.52
N ASP A 272 0.14 -10.42 18.74
CA ASP A 272 0.19 -11.67 17.99
C ASP A 272 0.92 -11.51 16.63
N MET A 273 1.12 -10.25 16.19
CA MET A 273 1.85 -9.96 14.97
C MET A 273 3.37 -10.13 15.17
N ASN A 274 4.05 -10.50 14.10
CA ASN A 274 5.51 -10.50 14.10
C ASN A 274 6.07 -9.06 14.19
N ALA A 275 7.32 -8.93 14.62
CA ALA A 275 7.97 -7.64 14.87
C ALA A 275 8.02 -6.74 13.63
N ASP A 276 8.17 -7.29 12.43
CA ASP A 276 8.21 -6.51 11.19
C ASP A 276 6.87 -5.83 10.91
N LEU A 277 5.74 -6.53 11.14
CA LEU A 277 4.38 -5.98 11.01
C LEU A 277 4.06 -4.97 12.12
N GLN A 278 4.47 -5.24 13.36
CA GLN A 278 4.35 -4.26 14.45
C GLN A 278 5.08 -2.98 14.10
N TYR A 279 6.30 -3.10 13.58
CA TYR A 279 7.08 -1.94 13.15
C TYR A 279 6.40 -1.17 12.02
N ASP A 280 5.79 -1.85 11.04
CA ASP A 280 5.04 -1.22 9.96
C ASP A 280 3.89 -0.35 10.50
N VAL A 281 3.09 -0.88 11.43
CA VAL A 281 1.98 -0.12 12.05
C VAL A 281 2.50 1.10 12.81
N ILE A 282 3.62 0.95 13.55
CA ILE A 282 4.25 2.05 14.28
C ILE A 282 4.79 3.13 13.32
N ALA A 283 5.37 2.73 12.20
CA ALA A 283 6.00 3.64 11.24
C ALA A 283 5.02 4.47 10.40
N ARG A 284 3.74 4.09 10.36
CA ARG A 284 2.69 4.86 9.64
C ARG A 284 2.59 6.26 10.21
N THR A 285 2.42 7.26 9.35
CA THR A 285 2.26 8.65 9.78
C THR A 285 1.09 8.79 10.75
N ALA A 286 1.35 9.37 11.92
CA ALA A 286 0.31 9.72 12.88
C ALA A 286 -0.24 11.10 12.53
N GLN A 287 -1.47 11.17 12.06
CA GLN A 287 -2.13 12.43 11.78
C GLN A 287 -2.50 13.15 13.09
N GLU A 288 -2.05 14.39 13.25
CA GLU A 288 -2.20 15.20 14.46
C GLU A 288 -3.23 16.33 14.29
N THR A 289 -3.62 16.59 13.04
CA THR A 289 -4.63 17.62 12.67
C THR A 289 -5.50 17.09 11.53
N PHE A 290 -6.71 17.68 11.36
CA PHE A 290 -7.58 17.42 10.22
C PHE A 290 -7.23 18.29 9.02
#